data_2a0257e32e3bbbe86819262638b24588
#
_entry.id   2a0257e32e3bbbe86819262638b24588
#
_cell.length_a   1.000
_cell.length_b   1.000
_cell.length_c   1.000
_cell.angle_alpha   90.00
_cell.angle_beta   90.00
_cell.angle_gamma   90.00
#
_symmetry.space_group_name_H-M   'P 1'
#
loop_
_entity.id
_entity.type
_entity.pdbx_description
1 polymer ?
#
loop_
_entity_poly.entity_id
_entity_poly.type
_entity_poly.pdbx_seq_one_letter_code
_entity_poly.pdbx_strand_id
1 'polypeptide(L)'
;HSFPTRRSSDLTGFDFPSSSTTFLSPQSDPMIGWMRTKPSYEEEYVPDEPVATPSKYGEGYTFPALFHVGDNWALVSETGVRSLYCASHLSDATKDGLYSIAFPNPGEMNGLGSSTPGLALPGVTPWRTITVGSGLKPIVETTVPFDVVEPLYEPSQEYKFGRSTWSWIMWQDPNINYDDQIRFIDLASEMGYEYTLIDGGWEKNIGRDRMEELFKYAHQKNVDVFVWYNSNGYWNDAPQDAKQCMSNSVARKKEMKWLQKCGVKGLKVDFFGSDKQQMMGLYEDILTDANEYGLMIIFHGCTIPRGWERMYPNYV
;
A
#
# COMPACT_ATOMS: atom_id res chain seq x y z
N HIS A 1 29.86 15.33 10.98
CA HIS A 1 28.99 14.51 10.14
C HIS A 1 28.74 13.17 10.85
N SER A 2 27.59 13.02 11.52
CA SER A 2 27.17 11.71 12.05
C SER A 2 26.64 10.86 10.88
N PHE A 3 27.26 9.72 10.64
CA PHE A 3 26.75 8.74 9.70
C PHE A 3 25.46 8.14 10.28
N PRO A 4 24.43 7.86 9.46
CA PRO A 4 23.25 7.16 9.92
C PRO A 4 23.65 5.80 10.49
N THR A 5 23.27 5.54 11.72
CA THR A 5 23.52 4.25 12.37
C THR A 5 22.48 3.26 11.85
N ARG A 6 22.91 2.20 11.19
CA ARG A 6 22.03 1.12 10.76
C ARG A 6 21.70 0.26 11.98
N ARG A 7 20.41 0.02 12.25
CA ARG A 7 19.96 -1.01 13.17
C ARG A 7 19.76 -2.31 12.40
N SER A 8 20.43 -3.37 12.83
CA SER A 8 20.30 -4.70 12.25
C SER A 8 19.23 -5.56 12.93
N SER A 9 18.68 -5.12 14.07
CA SER A 9 17.65 -5.84 14.82
C SER A 9 16.80 -4.87 15.64
N ASP A 10 15.56 -5.26 15.88
CA ASP A 10 14.65 -4.68 16.86
C ASP A 10 14.30 -5.77 17.87
N LEU A 11 14.42 -5.46 19.15
CA LEU A 11 14.18 -6.42 20.24
C LEU A 11 12.73 -6.34 20.79
N THR A 12 11.87 -5.54 20.16
CA THR A 12 10.45 -5.51 20.52
C THR A 12 9.81 -6.85 20.21
N GLY A 13 9.10 -7.40 21.16
CA GLY A 13 8.40 -8.67 21.01
C GLY A 13 7.05 -8.67 21.68
N PHE A 14 6.19 -9.57 21.23
CA PHE A 14 4.83 -9.78 21.73
C PHE A 14 4.69 -11.24 22.10
N ASP A 15 4.43 -11.51 23.37
CA ASP A 15 4.30 -12.85 23.91
C ASP A 15 2.84 -13.17 24.19
N PHE A 16 2.37 -14.30 23.67
CA PHE A 16 0.99 -14.74 23.80
C PHE A 16 0.91 -16.14 24.42
N PRO A 17 -0.05 -16.38 25.33
CA PRO A 17 -0.28 -17.72 25.87
C PRO A 17 -0.48 -18.77 24.77
N SER A 18 0.03 -19.95 24.96
CA SER A 18 -0.10 -21.08 24.01
C SER A 18 -1.53 -21.52 23.72
N SER A 19 -2.49 -21.13 24.59
CA SER A 19 -3.92 -21.35 24.39
C SER A 19 -4.57 -20.33 23.47
N SER A 20 -3.83 -19.32 22.98
CA SER A 20 -4.34 -18.29 22.09
C SER A 20 -4.42 -18.78 20.65
N THR A 21 -5.29 -18.16 19.85
CA THR A 21 -5.36 -18.38 18.39
C THR A 21 -5.08 -17.08 17.64
N THR A 22 -4.76 -17.20 16.37
CA THR A 22 -4.28 -16.09 15.54
C THR A 22 -5.09 -15.95 14.27
N PHE A 23 -5.18 -14.70 13.79
CA PHE A 23 -5.79 -14.31 12.51
C PHE A 23 -4.78 -13.44 11.79
N LEU A 24 -3.89 -14.06 11.02
CA LEU A 24 -2.69 -13.44 10.51
C LEU A 24 -2.58 -13.61 8.99
N SER A 25 -1.98 -12.61 8.33
CA SER A 25 -1.58 -12.71 6.92
C SER A 25 -0.09 -13.03 6.87
N PRO A 26 0.30 -14.17 6.27
CA PRO A 26 1.71 -14.52 6.15
C PRO A 26 2.45 -13.55 5.25
N GLN A 27 3.67 -13.21 5.64
CA GLN A 27 4.59 -12.48 4.78
C GLN A 27 4.95 -13.38 3.58
N SER A 28 4.84 -12.86 2.37
CA SER A 28 5.15 -13.61 1.16
C SER A 28 6.66 -13.78 0.97
N ASP A 29 7.06 -14.89 0.38
CA ASP A 29 8.42 -15.04 -0.13
C ASP A 29 8.67 -13.99 -1.24
N PRO A 30 9.74 -13.21 -1.16
CA PRO A 30 10.00 -12.10 -2.08
C PRO A 30 10.20 -12.52 -3.54
N MET A 31 10.47 -13.80 -3.78
CA MET A 31 10.70 -14.34 -5.12
C MET A 31 9.54 -15.20 -5.65
N ILE A 32 8.48 -15.37 -4.86
CA ILE A 32 7.27 -16.07 -5.27
C ILE A 32 6.34 -15.11 -5.99
N GLY A 33 5.70 -15.61 -7.04
CA GLY A 33 4.76 -14.87 -7.86
C GLY A 33 5.31 -14.55 -9.23
N TRP A 34 4.40 -14.30 -10.13
CA TRP A 34 4.69 -14.15 -11.55
C TRP A 34 5.48 -12.87 -11.90
N MET A 35 5.43 -11.84 -11.08
CA MET A 35 6.05 -10.54 -11.35
C MET A 35 7.17 -10.18 -10.39
N ARG A 36 7.58 -11.08 -9.51
CA ARG A 36 8.56 -10.77 -8.46
C ARG A 36 8.22 -9.49 -7.67
N THR A 37 6.93 -9.22 -7.50
CA THR A 37 6.41 -8.03 -6.83
C THR A 37 6.01 -8.34 -5.38
N LYS A 38 6.56 -9.38 -4.84
CA LYS A 38 6.36 -9.76 -3.43
C LYS A 38 7.32 -8.97 -2.53
N PRO A 39 6.93 -8.65 -1.31
CA PRO A 39 5.72 -9.13 -0.66
C PRO A 39 4.46 -8.46 -1.21
N SER A 40 3.38 -9.25 -1.32
CA SER A 40 2.02 -8.81 -1.54
C SER A 40 1.15 -9.37 -0.43
N TYR A 41 0.33 -8.56 0.17
CA TYR A 41 -0.48 -8.93 1.34
C TYR A 41 -1.93 -9.22 1.00
N GLU A 42 -2.27 -9.27 -0.27
CA GLU A 42 -3.62 -9.38 -0.77
C GLU A 42 -4.11 -10.83 -0.93
N GLU A 43 -3.19 -11.78 -0.89
CA GLU A 43 -3.46 -13.11 -1.44
C GLU A 43 -3.83 -14.14 -0.38
N GLU A 44 -3.56 -13.90 0.90
CA GLU A 44 -3.69 -14.96 1.89
C GLU A 44 -4.01 -14.42 3.29
N TYR A 45 -5.05 -15.00 3.89
CA TYR A 45 -5.41 -14.82 5.29
C TYR A 45 -5.52 -16.19 5.94
N VAL A 46 -4.91 -16.35 7.10
CA VAL A 46 -4.93 -17.61 7.85
C VAL A 46 -5.69 -17.39 9.16
N PRO A 47 -6.96 -17.81 9.25
CA PRO A 47 -7.78 -17.62 10.42
C PRO A 47 -7.65 -18.79 11.40
N ASP A 48 -7.78 -18.46 12.70
CA ASP A 48 -7.99 -19.39 13.81
C ASP A 48 -6.90 -20.47 13.98
N GLU A 49 -5.64 -20.11 13.66
CA GLU A 49 -4.50 -20.99 13.88
C GLU A 49 -3.96 -20.88 15.32
N PRO A 50 -3.44 -21.95 15.91
CA PRO A 50 -2.76 -21.88 17.20
C PRO A 50 -1.58 -20.90 17.17
N VAL A 51 -1.33 -20.24 18.31
CA VAL A 51 -0.09 -19.46 18.50
C VAL A 51 1.12 -20.38 18.24
N ALA A 52 2.17 -19.80 17.66
CA ALA A 52 3.39 -20.47 17.23
C ALA A 52 3.24 -21.44 16.05
N THR A 53 2.11 -21.43 15.33
CA THR A 53 2.04 -22.04 13.99
C THR A 53 3.07 -21.35 13.09
N PRO A 54 3.97 -22.09 12.40
CA PRO A 54 4.93 -21.51 11.48
C PRO A 54 4.23 -20.83 10.29
N SER A 55 4.73 -19.67 9.87
CA SER A 55 4.22 -19.01 8.67
C SER A 55 4.52 -19.85 7.42
N LYS A 56 3.69 -19.70 6.39
CA LYS A 56 3.73 -20.51 5.18
C LYS A 56 5.09 -20.53 4.49
N TYR A 57 5.82 -19.41 4.52
CA TYR A 57 7.10 -19.25 3.83
C TYR A 57 8.29 -19.11 4.79
N GLY A 58 8.06 -19.17 6.11
CA GLY A 58 9.12 -18.95 7.10
C GLY A 58 9.58 -17.49 7.22
N GLU A 59 8.80 -16.56 6.66
CA GLU A 59 9.11 -15.11 6.66
C GLU A 59 8.31 -14.33 7.73
N GLY A 60 7.44 -15.01 8.49
CA GLY A 60 6.60 -14.40 9.50
C GLY A 60 5.30 -13.84 8.96
N TYR A 61 4.77 -12.81 9.62
CA TYR A 61 3.42 -12.30 9.41
C TYR A 61 3.38 -10.78 9.32
N THR A 62 2.59 -10.24 8.39
CA THR A 62 2.46 -8.79 8.23
C THR A 62 1.58 -8.16 9.32
N PHE A 63 1.70 -6.83 9.51
CA PHE A 63 0.75 -6.04 10.28
C PHE A 63 -0.46 -5.62 9.43
N PRO A 64 -1.66 -5.42 10.06
CA PRO A 64 -1.97 -5.67 11.45
C PRO A 64 -2.10 -7.17 11.79
N ALA A 65 -1.79 -7.55 13.01
CA ALA A 65 -1.82 -8.93 13.49
C ALA A 65 -2.85 -9.07 14.62
N LEU A 66 -3.83 -9.95 14.43
CA LEU A 66 -4.94 -10.13 15.38
C LEU A 66 -4.78 -11.45 16.14
N PHE A 67 -4.95 -11.39 17.44
CA PHE A 67 -4.86 -12.52 18.36
C PHE A 67 -6.14 -12.64 19.21
N HIS A 68 -6.62 -13.87 19.40
CA HIS A 68 -7.67 -14.19 20.35
C HIS A 68 -7.07 -14.83 21.59
N VAL A 69 -7.18 -14.17 22.73
CA VAL A 69 -6.48 -14.52 23.99
C VAL A 69 -7.51 -14.71 25.10
N GLY A 70 -7.88 -15.95 25.37
CA GLY A 70 -8.97 -16.27 26.27
C GLY A 70 -10.28 -15.65 25.78
N ASP A 71 -10.91 -14.80 26.60
CA ASP A 71 -12.13 -14.08 26.22
C ASP A 71 -11.87 -12.70 25.60
N ASN A 72 -10.61 -12.38 25.24
CA ASN A 72 -10.22 -11.07 24.75
C ASN A 72 -9.56 -11.16 23.38
N TRP A 73 -9.56 -10.03 22.69
CA TRP A 73 -8.90 -9.82 21.40
C TRP A 73 -7.78 -8.80 21.53
N ALA A 74 -6.67 -9.02 20.87
CA ALA A 74 -5.55 -8.11 20.83
C ALA A 74 -5.11 -7.88 19.37
N LEU A 75 -5.15 -6.64 18.91
CA LEU A 75 -4.63 -6.24 17.59
C LEU A 75 -3.28 -5.55 17.81
N VAL A 76 -2.26 -6.11 17.19
CA VAL A 76 -0.91 -5.52 17.15
C VAL A 76 -0.67 -4.91 15.79
N SER A 77 -0.17 -3.68 15.75
CA SER A 77 0.14 -3.00 14.50
C SER A 77 1.35 -2.07 14.63
N GLU A 78 1.81 -1.60 13.50
CA GLU A 78 2.83 -0.55 13.37
C GLU A 78 2.21 0.65 12.66
N THR A 79 2.60 1.87 13.03
CA THR A 79 2.15 3.09 12.38
C THR A 79 3.21 4.18 12.39
N GLY A 80 3.15 5.11 11.43
CA GLY A 80 4.11 6.20 11.31
C GLY A 80 5.40 5.83 10.57
N VAL A 81 5.36 4.81 9.70
CA VAL A 81 6.50 4.43 8.86
C VAL A 81 6.78 5.51 7.82
N ARG A 82 8.03 5.93 7.72
CA ARG A 82 8.52 6.97 6.80
C ARG A 82 9.74 6.51 6.02
N SER A 83 10.18 7.35 5.08
CA SER A 83 11.28 7.10 4.14
C SER A 83 12.63 6.71 4.76
N LEU A 84 12.88 7.06 6.02
CA LEU A 84 14.10 6.65 6.74
C LEU A 84 13.98 5.31 7.47
N TYR A 85 12.82 4.67 7.36
CA TYR A 85 12.54 3.36 7.96
C TYR A 85 12.19 2.36 6.85
N CYS A 86 12.23 1.07 7.16
CA CYS A 86 11.62 0.02 6.35
C CYS A 86 10.32 -0.43 7.02
N ALA A 87 9.36 -0.95 6.28
CA ALA A 87 8.22 -1.58 6.91
C ALA A 87 8.69 -2.83 7.67
N SER A 88 8.30 -2.97 8.92
CA SER A 88 8.56 -4.17 9.70
C SER A 88 7.34 -5.09 9.72
N HIS A 89 7.54 -6.31 10.16
CA HIS A 89 6.51 -7.32 10.30
C HIS A 89 6.80 -8.17 11.55
N LEU A 90 5.95 -9.12 11.89
CA LEU A 90 6.21 -10.09 12.95
C LEU A 90 7.02 -11.26 12.40
N SER A 91 8.05 -11.69 13.11
CA SER A 91 8.73 -12.97 12.85
C SER A 91 7.75 -14.14 13.01
N ASP A 92 8.17 -15.33 12.59
CA ASP A 92 7.61 -16.54 13.19
C ASP A 92 7.80 -16.50 14.71
N ALA A 93 6.84 -17.04 15.46
CA ALA A 93 6.98 -17.11 16.90
C ALA A 93 8.01 -18.14 17.32
N THR A 94 8.59 -17.94 18.49
CA THR A 94 9.28 -19.00 19.21
C THR A 94 8.28 -20.08 19.65
N LYS A 95 8.77 -21.24 20.06
CA LYS A 95 7.92 -22.32 20.58
C LYS A 95 7.08 -21.91 21.80
N ASP A 96 7.53 -20.89 22.53
CA ASP A 96 6.86 -20.38 23.72
C ASP A 96 5.86 -19.26 23.37
N GLY A 97 5.66 -18.90 22.10
CA GLY A 97 4.65 -17.94 21.65
C GLY A 97 5.13 -16.49 21.51
N LEU A 98 6.43 -16.23 21.61
CA LEU A 98 7.00 -14.90 21.41
C LEU A 98 7.20 -14.59 19.93
N TYR A 99 6.50 -13.59 19.42
CA TYR A 99 6.70 -12.94 18.11
C TYR A 99 7.61 -11.72 18.28
N SER A 100 8.63 -11.60 17.46
CA SER A 100 9.55 -10.45 17.47
C SER A 100 9.36 -9.60 16.23
N ILE A 101 9.81 -8.34 16.27
CA ILE A 101 9.88 -7.51 15.07
C ILE A 101 10.93 -8.08 14.13
N ALA A 102 10.54 -8.28 12.88
CA ALA A 102 11.41 -8.65 11.76
C ALA A 102 11.44 -7.55 10.70
N PHE A 103 12.53 -7.49 9.97
CA PHE A 103 12.75 -6.55 8.89
C PHE A 103 12.63 -7.24 7.52
N PRO A 104 12.47 -6.47 6.43
CA PRO A 104 12.31 -7.03 5.09
C PRO A 104 13.40 -8.05 4.73
N ASN A 105 13.01 -9.07 3.96
CA ASN A 105 13.94 -10.08 3.49
C ASN A 105 15.01 -9.43 2.58
N PRO A 106 16.31 -9.75 2.75
CA PRO A 106 17.36 -9.23 1.88
C PRO A 106 17.17 -9.55 0.39
N GLY A 107 16.43 -10.61 0.04
CA GLY A 107 16.11 -11.00 -1.34
C GLY A 107 15.11 -10.08 -2.05
N GLU A 108 14.31 -9.29 -1.32
CA GLU A 108 13.40 -8.31 -1.92
C GLU A 108 14.14 -7.32 -2.84
N MET A 109 13.47 -6.72 -3.80
CA MET A 109 14.05 -5.82 -4.82
C MET A 109 15.22 -6.46 -5.59
N ASN A 110 15.12 -7.75 -5.92
CA ASN A 110 16.22 -8.50 -6.55
C ASN A 110 17.54 -8.46 -5.76
N GLY A 111 17.47 -8.40 -4.44
CA GLY A 111 18.64 -8.35 -3.55
C GLY A 111 19.26 -6.95 -3.37
N LEU A 112 18.70 -5.94 -4.01
CA LEU A 112 19.20 -4.57 -3.91
C LEU A 112 18.48 -3.81 -2.77
N GLY A 113 19.07 -2.70 -2.36
CA GLY A 113 18.49 -1.85 -1.32
C GLY A 113 18.75 -2.33 0.11
N SER A 114 18.35 -1.49 1.09
CA SER A 114 18.55 -1.74 2.51
C SER A 114 17.31 -2.36 3.14
N SER A 115 17.46 -3.55 3.72
CA SER A 115 16.45 -4.19 4.57
C SER A 115 16.46 -3.71 6.01
N THR A 116 17.32 -2.74 6.35
CA THR A 116 17.42 -2.18 7.70
C THR A 116 17.16 -0.68 7.70
N PRO A 117 16.59 -0.14 8.79
CA PRO A 117 16.34 1.30 8.91
C PRO A 117 17.60 2.14 8.85
N GLY A 118 17.51 3.34 8.27
CA GLY A 118 18.57 4.35 8.20
C GLY A 118 18.32 5.51 9.15
N LEU A 119 18.11 5.26 10.44
CA LEU A 119 17.85 6.31 11.43
C LEU A 119 19.14 6.97 11.90
N ALA A 120 19.15 8.32 11.89
CA ALA A 120 20.15 9.08 12.60
C ALA A 120 19.83 9.10 14.12
N LEU A 121 20.87 9.06 14.95
CA LEU A 121 20.70 9.16 16.40
C LEU A 121 21.02 10.57 16.92
N PRO A 122 20.20 11.12 17.83
CA PRO A 122 18.98 10.54 18.39
C PRO A 122 17.83 10.47 17.38
N GLY A 123 17.03 9.42 17.40
CA GLY A 123 15.93 9.20 16.47
C GLY A 123 14.77 8.44 17.11
N VAL A 124 13.65 8.41 16.42
CA VAL A 124 12.42 7.73 16.86
C VAL A 124 12.06 6.66 15.83
N THR A 125 11.69 5.48 16.31
CA THR A 125 11.12 4.40 15.48
C THR A 125 9.63 4.66 15.23
N PRO A 126 9.01 4.01 14.25
CA PRO A 126 7.56 3.96 14.15
C PRO A 126 6.90 3.48 15.45
N TRP A 127 5.67 3.87 15.67
CA TRP A 127 4.88 3.39 16.78
C TRP A 127 4.53 1.92 16.63
N ARG A 128 4.52 1.20 17.74
CA ARG A 128 3.90 -0.12 17.86
C ARG A 128 2.65 0.03 18.70
N THR A 129 1.50 -0.32 18.14
CA THR A 129 0.20 -0.14 18.79
C THR A 129 -0.38 -1.49 19.18
N ILE A 130 -1.04 -1.53 20.32
CA ILE A 130 -1.79 -2.69 20.80
C ILE A 130 -3.19 -2.21 21.17
N THR A 131 -4.21 -2.70 20.45
CA THR A 131 -5.61 -2.48 20.79
C THR A 131 -6.18 -3.74 21.42
N VAL A 132 -6.79 -3.63 22.59
CA VAL A 132 -7.37 -4.77 23.32
C VAL A 132 -8.87 -4.56 23.51
N GLY A 133 -9.64 -5.63 23.36
CA GLY A 133 -11.08 -5.61 23.54
C GLY A 133 -11.65 -6.96 23.98
N SER A 134 -12.77 -6.95 24.72
CA SER A 134 -13.53 -8.15 25.06
C SER A 134 -14.41 -8.67 23.90
N GLY A 135 -14.23 -8.13 22.69
CA GLY A 135 -14.90 -8.51 21.46
C GLY A 135 -14.26 -7.79 20.27
N LEU A 136 -14.76 -8.06 19.08
CA LEU A 136 -14.22 -7.50 17.83
C LEU A 136 -14.58 -6.01 17.61
N LYS A 137 -15.66 -5.52 18.22
CA LYS A 137 -16.08 -4.13 18.02
C LYS A 137 -14.99 -3.11 18.36
N PRO A 138 -14.33 -3.13 19.54
CA PRO A 138 -13.23 -2.21 19.85
C PRO A 138 -12.03 -2.36 18.89
N ILE A 139 -11.84 -3.56 18.33
CA ILE A 139 -10.76 -3.82 17.37
C ILE A 139 -11.07 -3.15 16.02
N VAL A 140 -12.30 -3.29 15.52
CA VAL A 140 -12.72 -2.73 14.22
C VAL A 140 -12.85 -1.20 14.28
N GLU A 141 -13.28 -0.67 15.41
CA GLU A 141 -13.51 0.78 15.60
C GLU A 141 -12.25 1.52 16.10
N THR A 142 -11.11 0.85 16.25
CA THR A 142 -9.91 1.51 16.79
C THR A 142 -9.38 2.60 15.87
N THR A 143 -9.09 3.75 16.43
CA THR A 143 -8.42 4.86 15.74
C THR A 143 -6.96 5.05 16.19
N VAL A 144 -6.49 4.23 17.13
CA VAL A 144 -5.15 4.35 17.74
C VAL A 144 -4.02 4.47 16.71
N PRO A 145 -3.98 3.68 15.60
CA PRO A 145 -2.93 3.82 14.60
C PRO A 145 -2.89 5.18 13.89
N PHE A 146 -4.01 5.92 13.90
CA PHE A 146 -4.13 7.24 13.30
C PHE A 146 -3.94 8.36 14.33
N ASP A 147 -4.33 8.14 15.58
CA ASP A 147 -4.29 9.15 16.65
C ASP A 147 -2.86 9.50 17.09
N VAL A 148 -1.91 8.58 16.91
CA VAL A 148 -0.52 8.75 17.35
C VAL A 148 0.40 9.31 16.26
N VAL A 149 -0.13 9.62 15.07
CA VAL A 149 0.61 10.19 13.96
C VAL A 149 0.04 11.53 13.52
N GLU A 150 0.91 12.42 13.04
CA GLU A 150 0.52 13.74 12.58
C GLU A 150 0.51 13.83 11.06
N PRO A 151 -0.32 14.69 10.46
CA PRO A 151 -0.22 15.03 9.06
C PRO A 151 1.19 15.56 8.72
N LEU A 152 1.76 15.11 7.63
CA LEU A 152 3.11 15.52 7.20
C LEU A 152 3.08 16.82 6.40
N TYR A 153 1.97 17.12 5.76
CA TYR A 153 1.76 18.35 5.00
C TYR A 153 0.27 18.68 4.87
N GLU A 154 -0.01 19.91 4.53
CA GLU A 154 -1.37 20.37 4.25
C GLU A 154 -1.84 19.88 2.87
N PRO A 155 -3.13 19.58 2.70
CA PRO A 155 -3.69 19.25 1.40
C PRO A 155 -3.60 20.46 0.46
N SER A 156 -3.15 20.25 -0.79
CA SER A 156 -3.07 21.31 -1.79
C SER A 156 -4.44 21.76 -2.30
N GLN A 157 -5.45 20.95 -2.09
CA GLN A 157 -6.87 21.21 -2.40
C GLN A 157 -7.77 20.37 -1.49
N GLU A 158 -9.08 20.59 -1.54
CA GLU A 158 -10.05 19.71 -0.90
C GLU A 158 -10.11 18.38 -1.68
N TYR A 159 -9.66 17.29 -1.07
CA TYR A 159 -9.79 15.94 -1.61
C TYR A 159 -11.17 15.37 -1.26
N LYS A 160 -11.87 14.87 -2.27
CA LYS A 160 -13.20 14.25 -2.10
C LYS A 160 -13.07 12.76 -2.25
N PHE A 161 -13.45 12.03 -1.22
CA PHE A 161 -13.54 10.57 -1.28
C PHE A 161 -14.90 10.17 -1.86
N GLY A 162 -14.96 9.00 -2.48
CA GLY A 162 -16.18 8.56 -3.14
C GLY A 162 -16.12 7.11 -3.62
N ARG A 163 -17.16 6.69 -4.34
CA ARG A 163 -17.29 5.36 -4.90
C ARG A 163 -16.80 5.35 -6.34
N SER A 164 -16.19 4.26 -6.75
CA SER A 164 -15.67 4.08 -8.10
C SER A 164 -16.20 2.84 -8.78
N THR A 165 -16.45 2.91 -10.07
CA THR A 165 -16.50 1.73 -10.92
C THR A 165 -15.09 1.31 -11.28
N TRP A 166 -14.89 -0.01 -11.47
CA TRP A 166 -13.60 -0.58 -11.83
C TRP A 166 -13.80 -1.80 -12.73
N SER A 167 -13.57 -1.61 -14.02
CA SER A 167 -13.86 -2.61 -15.05
C SER A 167 -12.98 -3.85 -14.92
N TRP A 168 -11.72 -3.69 -14.55
CA TRP A 168 -10.76 -4.78 -14.46
C TRP A 168 -11.19 -5.89 -13.49
N ILE A 169 -11.78 -5.56 -12.36
CA ILE A 169 -12.20 -6.58 -11.39
C ILE A 169 -13.29 -7.50 -11.95
N MET A 170 -14.05 -7.03 -12.92
CA MET A 170 -15.12 -7.81 -13.55
C MET A 170 -14.66 -8.60 -14.78
N TRP A 171 -13.81 -7.99 -15.63
CA TRP A 171 -13.50 -8.53 -16.95
C TRP A 171 -12.00 -8.66 -17.25
N GLN A 172 -11.12 -8.28 -16.32
CA GLN A 172 -9.65 -8.38 -16.40
C GLN A 172 -9.05 -7.55 -17.56
N ASP A 173 -7.80 -7.82 -17.94
CA ASP A 173 -7.02 -7.04 -18.93
C ASP A 173 -7.72 -6.81 -20.30
N PRO A 174 -8.46 -7.77 -20.90
CA PRO A 174 -9.07 -7.56 -22.22
C PRO A 174 -10.06 -6.38 -22.28
N ASN A 175 -10.62 -5.96 -21.14
CA ASN A 175 -11.58 -4.86 -21.11
C ASN A 175 -10.92 -3.47 -21.01
N ILE A 176 -9.62 -3.37 -20.88
CA ILE A 176 -8.94 -2.08 -20.91
C ILE A 176 -8.85 -1.61 -22.35
N ASN A 177 -9.99 -1.21 -22.87
CA ASN A 177 -10.20 -0.68 -24.20
C ASN A 177 -11.22 0.48 -24.13
N TYR A 178 -11.25 1.31 -25.16
CA TYR A 178 -12.05 2.53 -25.16
C TYR A 178 -13.55 2.29 -24.93
N ASP A 179 -14.13 1.33 -25.64
CA ASP A 179 -15.58 1.12 -25.65
C ASP A 179 -16.08 0.57 -24.31
N ASP A 180 -15.33 -0.32 -23.70
CA ASP A 180 -15.68 -0.83 -22.37
C ASP A 180 -15.50 0.24 -21.27
N GLN A 181 -14.50 1.12 -21.40
CA GLN A 181 -14.38 2.23 -20.45
C GLN A 181 -15.55 3.21 -20.56
N ILE A 182 -16.09 3.48 -21.74
CA ILE A 182 -17.33 4.25 -21.91
C ILE A 182 -18.47 3.63 -21.11
N ARG A 183 -18.64 2.29 -21.17
CA ARG A 183 -19.69 1.57 -20.43
C ARG A 183 -19.55 1.73 -18.92
N PHE A 184 -18.33 1.69 -18.40
CA PHE A 184 -18.08 1.84 -16.97
C PHE A 184 -18.21 3.29 -16.49
N ILE A 185 -17.92 4.27 -17.34
CA ILE A 185 -18.23 5.68 -17.08
C ILE A 185 -19.75 5.88 -17.02
N ASP A 186 -20.50 5.34 -17.98
CA ASP A 186 -21.98 5.42 -17.99
C ASP A 186 -22.55 4.72 -16.74
N LEU A 187 -22.04 3.54 -16.38
CA LEU A 187 -22.46 2.83 -15.16
C LEU A 187 -22.20 3.68 -13.90
N ALA A 188 -21.02 4.30 -13.79
CA ALA A 188 -20.72 5.17 -12.66
C ALA A 188 -21.70 6.34 -12.57
N SER A 189 -22.00 6.98 -13.71
CA SER A 189 -22.97 8.08 -13.79
C SER A 189 -24.38 7.65 -13.41
N GLU A 190 -24.86 6.50 -13.92
CA GLU A 190 -26.19 5.95 -13.61
C GLU A 190 -26.35 5.55 -12.15
N MET A 191 -25.28 5.01 -11.54
CA MET A 191 -25.25 4.66 -10.12
C MET A 191 -25.03 5.86 -9.18
N GLY A 192 -24.75 7.04 -9.72
CA GLY A 192 -24.39 8.23 -8.94
C GLY A 192 -23.06 8.04 -8.20
N TYR A 193 -22.10 7.33 -8.79
CA TYR A 193 -20.74 7.20 -8.28
C TYR A 193 -19.88 8.37 -8.72
N GLU A 194 -18.96 8.75 -7.87
CA GLU A 194 -18.11 9.92 -8.05
C GLU A 194 -16.99 9.63 -9.06
N TYR A 195 -16.54 8.35 -9.17
CA TYR A 195 -15.32 7.99 -9.91
C TYR A 195 -15.51 6.77 -10.81
N THR A 196 -14.60 6.69 -11.79
CA THR A 196 -14.25 5.46 -12.49
C THR A 196 -12.74 5.26 -12.46
N LEU A 197 -12.28 4.02 -12.35
CA LEU A 197 -10.87 3.66 -12.42
C LEU A 197 -10.57 2.96 -13.76
N ILE A 198 -9.68 3.56 -14.55
CA ILE A 198 -9.12 2.95 -15.78
C ILE A 198 -7.82 2.26 -15.42
N ASP A 199 -7.80 0.92 -15.51
CA ASP A 199 -6.71 0.07 -15.03
C ASP A 199 -5.56 -0.10 -16.05
N GLY A 200 -4.55 -0.90 -15.71
CA GLY A 200 -3.30 -1.10 -16.47
C GLY A 200 -3.50 -1.59 -17.90
N GLY A 201 -2.61 -1.20 -18.80
CA GLY A 201 -2.70 -1.50 -20.23
C GLY A 201 -3.32 -0.39 -21.08
N TRP A 202 -3.79 0.68 -20.47
CA TRP A 202 -4.46 1.78 -21.19
C TRP A 202 -3.55 2.50 -22.18
N GLU A 203 -2.24 2.64 -21.90
CA GLU A 203 -1.32 3.36 -22.79
C GLU A 203 -1.19 2.66 -24.13
N LYS A 204 -1.09 1.33 -24.12
CA LYS A 204 -1.00 0.49 -25.32
C LYS A 204 -2.35 0.31 -26.02
N ASN A 205 -3.41 0.05 -25.25
CA ASN A 205 -4.70 -0.38 -25.81
C ASN A 205 -5.60 0.78 -26.21
N ILE A 206 -5.48 1.92 -25.52
CA ILE A 206 -6.30 3.12 -25.74
C ILE A 206 -5.47 4.26 -26.34
N GLY A 207 -4.31 4.53 -25.73
CA GLY A 207 -3.42 5.63 -26.11
C GLY A 207 -3.86 6.98 -25.56
N ARG A 208 -2.91 7.91 -25.46
CA ARG A 208 -3.09 9.18 -24.75
C ARG A 208 -4.19 10.06 -25.30
N ASP A 209 -4.27 10.21 -26.62
CA ASP A 209 -5.26 11.08 -27.25
C ASP A 209 -6.68 10.59 -26.95
N ARG A 210 -6.93 9.29 -27.05
CA ARG A 210 -8.23 8.72 -26.72
C ARG A 210 -8.50 8.69 -25.20
N MET A 211 -7.48 8.61 -24.36
CA MET A 211 -7.65 8.80 -22.91
C MET A 211 -8.13 10.22 -22.60
N GLU A 212 -7.62 11.25 -23.29
CA GLU A 212 -8.13 12.61 -23.11
C GLU A 212 -9.59 12.75 -23.54
N GLU A 213 -10.02 11.99 -24.57
CA GLU A 213 -11.43 11.93 -24.95
C GLU A 213 -12.27 11.27 -23.86
N LEU A 214 -11.80 10.15 -23.27
CA LEU A 214 -12.47 9.48 -22.14
C LEU A 214 -12.61 10.41 -20.91
N PHE A 215 -11.55 11.15 -20.57
CA PHE A 215 -11.61 12.09 -19.46
C PHE A 215 -12.67 13.18 -19.69
N LYS A 216 -12.73 13.75 -20.92
CA LYS A 216 -13.76 14.71 -21.29
C LYS A 216 -15.16 14.11 -21.23
N TYR A 217 -15.31 12.88 -21.70
CA TYR A 217 -16.60 12.17 -21.64
C TYR A 217 -17.04 11.91 -20.19
N ALA A 218 -16.13 11.42 -19.34
CA ALA A 218 -16.46 11.21 -17.93
C ALA A 218 -16.91 12.50 -17.23
N HIS A 219 -16.22 13.62 -17.45
CA HIS A 219 -16.61 14.91 -16.90
C HIS A 219 -17.98 15.38 -17.40
N GLN A 220 -18.34 15.12 -18.66
CA GLN A 220 -19.68 15.41 -19.19
C GLN A 220 -20.78 14.61 -18.50
N LYS A 221 -20.41 13.44 -17.94
CA LYS A 221 -21.28 12.55 -17.17
C LYS A 221 -21.25 12.82 -15.65
N ASN A 222 -20.52 13.86 -15.21
CA ASN A 222 -20.24 14.16 -13.80
C ASN A 222 -19.52 13.02 -13.06
N VAL A 223 -18.63 12.31 -13.75
CA VAL A 223 -17.76 11.25 -13.22
C VAL A 223 -16.31 11.70 -13.33
N ASP A 224 -15.58 11.64 -12.25
CA ASP A 224 -14.14 11.89 -12.23
C ASP A 224 -13.35 10.58 -12.46
N VAL A 225 -12.07 10.70 -12.81
CA VAL A 225 -11.28 9.54 -13.24
C VAL A 225 -10.05 9.32 -12.36
N PHE A 226 -9.79 8.06 -12.02
CA PHE A 226 -8.51 7.54 -11.57
C PHE A 226 -7.83 6.76 -12.70
N VAL A 227 -6.51 6.84 -12.80
CA VAL A 227 -5.72 6.18 -13.86
C VAL A 227 -4.63 5.32 -13.22
N TRP A 228 -4.49 4.11 -13.71
CA TRP A 228 -3.51 3.15 -13.24
C TRP A 228 -2.10 3.41 -13.80
N TYR A 229 -1.09 3.21 -12.94
CA TYR A 229 0.33 3.25 -13.27
C TYR A 229 1.09 2.13 -12.60
N ASN A 230 2.11 1.62 -13.30
CA ASN A 230 3.11 0.74 -12.72
C ASN A 230 4.14 1.57 -11.93
N SER A 231 4.46 1.16 -10.71
CA SER A 231 5.51 1.80 -9.91
C SER A 231 6.91 1.63 -10.48
N ASN A 232 7.06 0.77 -11.47
CA ASN A 232 8.24 0.02 -11.84
C ASN A 232 9.58 0.75 -11.84
N GLY A 233 10.54 0.03 -11.36
CA GLY A 233 11.96 0.22 -11.48
C GLY A 233 12.58 -1.17 -11.69
N TYR A 234 13.78 -1.38 -11.21
CA TYR A 234 14.48 -2.66 -11.30
C TYR A 234 13.87 -3.78 -10.42
N TRP A 235 12.92 -3.47 -9.57
CA TRP A 235 12.29 -4.41 -8.61
C TRP A 235 11.12 -5.20 -9.19
N ASN A 236 10.54 -4.78 -10.30
CA ASN A 236 9.46 -5.51 -10.94
C ASN A 236 9.61 -5.54 -12.47
N ASP A 237 9.13 -6.60 -13.08
CA ASP A 237 9.13 -6.85 -14.51
C ASP A 237 7.71 -7.00 -15.08
N ALA A 238 6.71 -6.50 -14.36
CA ALA A 238 5.33 -6.51 -14.80
C ALA A 238 5.18 -5.86 -16.20
N PRO A 239 4.51 -6.52 -17.14
CA PRO A 239 4.42 -6.03 -18.53
C PRO A 239 3.40 -4.91 -18.69
N GLN A 240 2.47 -4.75 -17.74
CA GLN A 240 1.40 -3.76 -17.84
C GLN A 240 1.97 -2.34 -17.86
N ASP A 241 1.48 -1.53 -18.77
CA ASP A 241 1.72 -0.10 -18.90
C ASP A 241 0.46 0.69 -18.46
N ALA A 242 0.57 1.99 -18.12
CA ALA A 242 1.74 2.88 -18.28
C ALA A 242 2.83 2.58 -17.25
N LYS A 243 4.07 2.59 -17.71
CA LYS A 243 5.24 2.28 -16.88
C LYS A 243 6.42 3.21 -17.16
N GLN A 244 7.51 3.07 -16.38
CA GLN A 244 8.75 3.86 -16.47
C GLN A 244 8.59 5.36 -16.14
N CYS A 245 7.54 5.73 -15.40
CA CYS A 245 7.32 7.11 -14.97
C CYS A 245 7.28 7.27 -13.44
N MET A 246 6.68 6.36 -12.69
CA MET A 246 6.48 6.59 -11.26
C MET A 246 7.76 6.50 -10.42
N SER A 247 8.73 5.69 -10.82
CA SER A 247 10.01 5.53 -10.11
C SER A 247 11.00 6.68 -10.29
N ASN A 248 10.77 7.59 -11.23
CA ASN A 248 11.63 8.72 -11.54
C ASN A 248 10.88 10.04 -11.33
N SER A 249 11.39 10.94 -10.47
CA SER A 249 10.66 12.15 -10.10
C SER A 249 10.40 13.10 -11.28
N VAL A 250 11.31 13.20 -12.24
CA VAL A 250 11.12 14.07 -13.42
C VAL A 250 10.03 13.52 -14.32
N ALA A 251 10.07 12.22 -14.60
CA ALA A 251 9.03 11.55 -15.40
C ALA A 251 7.69 11.59 -14.69
N ARG A 252 7.66 11.29 -13.38
CA ARG A 252 6.46 11.29 -12.53
C ARG A 252 5.78 12.67 -12.52
N LYS A 253 6.53 13.74 -12.25
CA LYS A 253 5.98 15.11 -12.25
C LYS A 253 5.47 15.55 -13.63
N LYS A 254 6.13 15.13 -14.70
CA LYS A 254 5.65 15.38 -16.07
C LYS A 254 4.30 14.70 -16.32
N GLU A 255 4.17 13.48 -15.87
CA GLU A 255 2.94 12.68 -15.99
C GLU A 255 1.81 13.27 -15.16
N MET A 256 2.06 13.56 -13.88
CA MET A 256 1.08 14.16 -12.98
C MET A 256 0.61 15.54 -13.47
N LYS A 257 1.49 16.33 -14.08
CA LYS A 257 1.11 17.60 -14.71
C LYS A 257 0.17 17.43 -15.91
N TRP A 258 0.36 16.39 -16.72
CA TRP A 258 -0.55 16.07 -17.82
C TRP A 258 -1.92 15.66 -17.28
N LEU A 259 -1.97 14.77 -16.30
CA LEU A 259 -3.21 14.32 -15.67
C LEU A 259 -3.98 15.44 -15.00
N GLN A 260 -3.29 16.33 -14.26
CA GLN A 260 -3.89 17.53 -13.68
C GLN A 260 -4.55 18.41 -14.74
N LYS A 261 -3.85 18.66 -15.87
CA LYS A 261 -4.41 19.45 -16.98
C LYS A 261 -5.65 18.82 -17.61
N CYS A 262 -5.70 17.49 -17.62
CA CYS A 262 -6.85 16.73 -18.12
C CYS A 262 -8.00 16.62 -17.10
N GLY A 263 -7.82 17.12 -15.88
CA GLY A 263 -8.84 17.09 -14.82
C GLY A 263 -8.94 15.75 -14.10
N VAL A 264 -7.98 14.83 -14.29
CA VAL A 264 -7.90 13.56 -13.55
C VAL A 264 -7.74 13.84 -12.06
N LYS A 265 -8.35 13.03 -11.20
CA LYS A 265 -8.39 13.25 -9.75
C LYS A 265 -7.46 12.36 -8.96
N GLY A 266 -7.02 11.25 -9.53
CA GLY A 266 -6.11 10.38 -8.80
C GLY A 266 -5.45 9.30 -9.65
N LEU A 267 -4.53 8.61 -9.01
CA LEU A 267 -3.76 7.51 -9.58
C LEU A 267 -3.93 6.26 -8.73
N LYS A 268 -4.04 5.11 -9.40
CA LYS A 268 -3.75 3.82 -8.80
C LYS A 268 -2.32 3.44 -9.20
N VAL A 269 -1.40 3.33 -8.23
CA VAL A 269 -0.02 2.94 -8.50
C VAL A 269 0.23 1.55 -7.92
N ASP A 270 0.74 0.64 -8.74
CA ASP A 270 0.75 -0.80 -8.50
C ASP A 270 2.15 -1.42 -8.60
N PHE A 271 2.28 -2.66 -8.09
CA PHE A 271 3.45 -3.52 -8.20
C PHE A 271 4.70 -3.05 -7.44
N PHE A 272 4.51 -2.57 -6.22
CA PHE A 272 5.61 -2.33 -5.29
C PHE A 272 6.13 -3.66 -4.75
N GLY A 273 7.33 -4.01 -5.05
CA GLY A 273 7.87 -5.36 -4.78
C GLY A 273 8.71 -5.46 -3.51
N SER A 274 8.49 -4.63 -2.48
CA SER A 274 9.34 -4.66 -1.29
C SER A 274 8.82 -3.81 -0.14
N ASP A 275 9.24 -4.18 1.06
CA ASP A 275 9.11 -3.39 2.30
C ASP A 275 10.43 -2.69 2.69
N LYS A 276 11.45 -2.75 1.84
CA LYS A 276 12.74 -2.10 2.10
C LYS A 276 12.65 -0.57 2.16
N GLN A 277 13.65 0.05 2.79
CA GLN A 277 13.71 1.50 2.99
C GLN A 277 13.51 2.31 1.70
N GLN A 278 14.09 1.87 0.58
CA GLN A 278 13.96 2.55 -0.70
C GLN A 278 12.52 2.58 -1.20
N MET A 279 11.75 1.54 -0.90
CA MET A 279 10.34 1.49 -1.27
C MET A 279 9.51 2.45 -0.41
N MET A 280 9.80 2.54 0.90
CA MET A 280 9.17 3.55 1.77
C MET A 280 9.46 4.97 1.26
N GLY A 281 10.67 5.22 0.77
CA GLY A 281 11.02 6.48 0.11
C GLY A 281 10.19 6.74 -1.14
N LEU A 282 9.96 5.73 -1.98
CA LEU A 282 9.17 5.88 -3.19
C LEU A 282 7.69 6.18 -2.89
N TYR A 283 7.09 5.54 -1.89
CA TYR A 283 5.73 5.85 -1.45
C TYR A 283 5.60 7.32 -1.01
N GLU A 284 6.50 7.79 -0.14
CA GLU A 284 6.52 9.17 0.34
C GLU A 284 6.72 10.17 -0.81
N ASP A 285 7.61 9.87 -1.75
CA ASP A 285 7.86 10.67 -2.95
C ASP A 285 6.62 10.79 -3.86
N ILE A 286 5.95 9.67 -4.14
CA ILE A 286 4.74 9.66 -4.99
C ILE A 286 3.63 10.46 -4.32
N LEU A 287 3.38 10.26 -3.04
CA LEU A 287 2.34 10.97 -2.29
C LEU A 287 2.60 12.48 -2.25
N THR A 288 3.84 12.87 -1.96
CA THR A 288 4.24 14.28 -1.92
C THR A 288 4.10 14.95 -3.28
N ASP A 289 4.64 14.32 -4.34
CA ASP A 289 4.54 14.86 -5.69
C ASP A 289 3.07 14.94 -6.15
N ALA A 290 2.27 13.92 -5.87
CA ALA A 290 0.85 13.90 -6.21
C ALA A 290 0.07 15.04 -5.53
N ASN A 291 0.36 15.33 -4.27
CA ASN A 291 -0.24 16.46 -3.56
C ASN A 291 0.06 17.82 -4.26
N GLU A 292 1.28 18.03 -4.77
CA GLU A 292 1.62 19.24 -5.53
C GLU A 292 0.73 19.44 -6.77
N TYR A 293 0.26 18.34 -7.37
CA TYR A 293 -0.62 18.37 -8.56
C TYR A 293 -2.11 18.17 -8.24
N GLY A 294 -2.47 18.11 -6.96
CA GLY A 294 -3.87 17.92 -6.53
C GLY A 294 -4.43 16.55 -6.88
N LEU A 295 -3.60 15.49 -6.82
CA LEU A 295 -3.97 14.13 -7.16
C LEU A 295 -4.04 13.25 -5.91
N MET A 296 -5.09 12.43 -5.83
CA MET A 296 -5.21 11.36 -4.84
C MET A 296 -4.44 10.12 -5.29
N ILE A 297 -4.02 9.30 -4.33
CA ILE A 297 -3.25 8.09 -4.59
C ILE A 297 -3.90 6.88 -3.93
N ILE A 298 -4.08 5.82 -4.72
CA ILE A 298 -4.36 4.46 -4.29
C ILE A 298 -3.11 3.64 -4.54
N PHE A 299 -2.55 2.98 -3.53
CA PHE A 299 -1.51 1.99 -3.73
C PHE A 299 -2.10 0.59 -3.81
N HIS A 300 -1.52 -0.24 -4.68
CA HIS A 300 -1.88 -1.63 -4.87
C HIS A 300 -0.62 -2.48 -5.04
N GLY A 301 -0.68 -3.81 -4.76
CA GLY A 301 0.52 -4.64 -4.74
C GLY A 301 1.63 -4.02 -3.88
N CYS A 302 1.28 -3.54 -2.71
CA CYS A 302 2.08 -2.65 -1.87
C CYS A 302 2.13 -3.13 -0.42
N THR A 303 2.94 -2.49 0.42
CA THR A 303 2.85 -2.66 1.87
C THR A 303 1.47 -2.21 2.39
N ILE A 304 0.99 -2.86 3.45
CA ILE A 304 -0.25 -2.42 4.10
C ILE A 304 -0.03 -1.03 4.73
N PRO A 305 -1.00 -0.12 4.62
CA PRO A 305 -0.91 1.23 5.18
C PRO A 305 -0.58 1.21 6.67
N ARG A 306 0.23 2.17 7.09
CA ARG A 306 0.76 2.25 8.45
C ARG A 306 0.58 3.65 9.02
N GLY A 307 -0.69 4.09 9.07
CA GLY A 307 -1.09 5.44 9.47
C GLY A 307 -1.00 6.46 8.34
N TRP A 308 -0.77 6.03 7.12
CA TRP A 308 -0.60 6.93 5.97
C TRP A 308 -1.88 7.70 5.63
N GLU A 309 -3.03 7.13 5.90
CA GLU A 309 -4.34 7.78 5.74
C GLU A 309 -4.47 9.07 6.59
N ARG A 310 -3.74 9.14 7.70
CA ARG A 310 -3.64 10.33 8.54
C ARG A 310 -2.47 11.23 8.15
N MET A 311 -1.34 10.62 7.75
CA MET A 311 -0.09 11.33 7.48
C MET A 311 -0.12 12.07 6.14
N TYR A 312 -0.83 11.52 5.15
CA TYR A 312 -0.88 12.02 3.78
C TYR A 312 -2.32 12.31 3.37
N PRO A 313 -2.72 13.58 3.24
CA PRO A 313 -4.12 13.96 3.02
C PRO A 313 -4.69 13.51 1.68
N ASN A 314 -3.84 13.13 0.74
CA ASN A 314 -4.19 12.66 -0.61
C ASN A 314 -4.06 11.14 -0.77
N TYR A 315 -3.80 10.38 0.30
CA TYR A 315 -3.83 8.92 0.29
C TYR A 315 -5.28 8.42 0.48
N VAL A 316 -5.72 7.44 -0.34
CA VAL A 316 -7.10 6.91 -0.38
C VAL A 316 -7.10 5.41 -0.11
#